data_adeebbafe332c0a3c775e409a103f475
#
_entry.id   adeebbafe332c0a3c775e409a103f475
#
_cell.length_a   1.000
_cell.length_b   1.000
_cell.length_c   1.000
_cell.angle_alpha   90.00
_cell.angle_beta   90.00
_cell.angle_gamma   90.00
#
_symmetry.space_group_name_H-M   'P 1'
#
loop_
_entity.id
_entity.type
_entity.pdbx_description
1 polymer ?
#
loop_
_entity_poly.entity_id
_entity_poly.type
_entity_poly.pdbx_seq_one_letter_code
_entity_poly.pdbx_strand_id
1 'polypeptide(L)'
;MNKILIVEDEEAIADLEKDYLELSGFEVEVANDGETGLEKALNEDFNLLILDLMLPGVDGFEICRQVRDSKNTPIIMVSAKKDDIDKIRGL
;
A
#
# COMPACT_ATOMS: atom_id res chain seq x y z
N MET A 1 4.64 -10.90 -15.13
CA MET A 1 4.50 -9.45 -14.89
C MET A 1 4.34 -9.21 -13.39
N ASN A 2 5.05 -8.22 -12.87
CA ASN A 2 4.99 -7.95 -11.43
C ASN A 2 3.67 -7.26 -11.06
N LYS A 3 3.04 -7.76 -10.02
CA LYS A 3 1.75 -7.27 -9.55
C LYS A 3 1.91 -6.56 -8.21
N ILE A 4 1.40 -5.34 -8.12
CA ILE A 4 1.54 -4.48 -6.94
C ILE A 4 0.15 -4.16 -6.40
N LEU A 5 -0.01 -4.26 -5.07
CA LEU A 5 -1.21 -3.80 -4.39
C LEU A 5 -0.91 -2.50 -3.67
N ILE A 6 -1.73 -1.49 -3.94
CA ILE A 6 -1.67 -0.20 -3.23
C ILE A 6 -2.86 -0.14 -2.28
N VAL A 7 -2.61 0.08 -1.00
CA VAL A 7 -3.66 0.27 0.00
C VAL A 7 -3.60 1.72 0.46
N GLU A 8 -4.52 2.53 -0.05
CA GLU A 8 -4.55 3.97 0.14
C GLU A 8 -6.00 4.47 0.12
N ASP A 9 -6.42 5.16 1.18
CA ASP A 9 -7.80 5.62 1.29
C ASP A 9 -8.11 6.87 0.46
N GLU A 10 -7.10 7.66 0.11
CA GLU A 10 -7.29 8.81 -0.77
C GLU A 10 -7.18 8.39 -2.23
N GLU A 11 -8.33 8.39 -2.92
CA GLU A 11 -8.39 7.91 -4.31
C GLU A 11 -7.45 8.68 -5.24
N ALA A 12 -7.33 9.98 -5.07
CA ALA A 12 -6.47 10.79 -5.93
C ALA A 12 -5.00 10.39 -5.80
N ILE A 13 -4.56 10.09 -4.59
CA ILE A 13 -3.18 9.64 -4.36
C ILE A 13 -2.98 8.24 -4.91
N ALA A 14 -3.93 7.35 -4.65
CA ALA A 14 -3.87 5.98 -5.16
C ALA A 14 -3.82 5.94 -6.68
N ASP A 15 -4.64 6.75 -7.34
CA ASP A 15 -4.67 6.83 -8.81
C ASP A 15 -3.35 7.35 -9.36
N LEU A 16 -2.75 8.34 -8.72
CA LEU A 16 -1.48 8.89 -9.15
C LEU A 16 -0.36 7.83 -9.05
N GLU A 17 -0.31 7.12 -7.94
CA GLU A 17 0.66 6.05 -7.74
C GLU A 17 0.44 4.91 -8.73
N LYS A 18 -0.81 4.53 -8.95
CA LYS A 18 -1.17 3.49 -9.91
C LYS A 18 -0.72 3.85 -11.31
N ASP A 19 -1.03 5.06 -11.76
CA ASP A 19 -0.67 5.52 -13.10
C ASP A 19 0.85 5.47 -13.29
N TYR A 20 1.58 5.97 -12.31
CA TYR A 20 3.04 5.97 -12.37
C TYR A 20 3.62 4.55 -12.50
N LEU A 21 3.11 3.64 -11.67
CA LEU A 21 3.61 2.27 -11.67
C LEU A 21 3.21 1.51 -12.94
N GLU A 22 2.01 1.75 -13.45
CA GLU A 22 1.57 1.13 -14.70
C GLU A 22 2.41 1.62 -15.88
N LEU A 23 2.79 2.88 -15.89
CA LEU A 23 3.70 3.41 -16.91
C LEU A 23 5.06 2.74 -16.84
N SER A 24 5.46 2.27 -15.67
CA SER A 24 6.73 1.57 -15.47
C SER A 24 6.63 0.07 -15.79
N GLY A 25 5.48 -0.42 -16.21
CA GLY A 25 5.30 -1.80 -16.64
C GLY A 25 4.75 -2.74 -15.58
N PHE A 26 4.28 -2.24 -14.46
CA PHE A 26 3.69 -3.07 -13.41
C PHE A 26 2.18 -3.21 -13.57
N GLU A 27 1.65 -4.33 -13.11
CA GLU A 27 0.21 -4.52 -12.95
C GLU A 27 -0.16 -4.04 -11.55
N VAL A 28 -1.16 -3.18 -11.43
CA VAL A 28 -1.48 -2.53 -10.15
C VAL A 28 -2.95 -2.71 -9.80
N GLU A 29 -3.21 -3.10 -8.54
CA GLU A 29 -4.54 -3.07 -7.97
C GLU A 29 -4.55 -2.09 -6.80
N VAL A 30 -5.69 -1.49 -6.55
CA VAL A 30 -5.86 -0.51 -5.47
C VAL A 30 -6.96 -0.98 -4.54
N ALA A 31 -6.71 -0.88 -3.25
CA ALA A 31 -7.73 -1.03 -2.20
C ALA A 31 -7.81 0.30 -1.45
N ASN A 32 -9.00 0.84 -1.29
CA ASN A 32 -9.19 2.16 -0.68
C ASN A 32 -9.49 2.10 0.82
N ASP A 33 -9.40 0.93 1.41
CA ASP A 33 -9.51 0.76 2.87
C ASP A 33 -8.66 -0.41 3.34
N GLY A 34 -8.40 -0.43 4.65
CA GLY A 34 -7.51 -1.43 5.23
C GLY A 34 -8.07 -2.84 5.19
N GLU A 35 -9.37 -3.00 5.38
CA GLU A 35 -9.99 -4.33 5.37
C GLU A 35 -9.92 -4.97 3.99
N THR A 36 -10.27 -4.23 2.96
CA THR A 36 -10.18 -4.71 1.58
C THR A 36 -8.75 -5.01 1.21
N GLY A 37 -7.83 -4.12 1.61
CA GLY A 37 -6.41 -4.29 1.35
C GLY A 37 -5.85 -5.55 1.99
N LEU A 38 -6.20 -5.78 3.25
CA LEU A 38 -5.76 -6.98 3.95
C LEU A 38 -6.30 -8.25 3.29
N GLU A 39 -7.59 -8.25 2.96
CA GLU A 39 -8.21 -9.41 2.31
C GLU A 39 -7.51 -9.73 0.99
N LYS A 40 -7.28 -8.73 0.16
CA LYS A 40 -6.57 -8.94 -1.11
C LYS A 40 -5.15 -9.43 -0.89
N ALA A 41 -4.44 -8.84 0.06
CA ALA A 41 -3.06 -9.21 0.34
C ALA A 41 -2.92 -10.66 0.81
N LEU A 42 -3.90 -11.15 1.55
CA LEU A 42 -3.88 -12.52 2.04
C LEU A 42 -4.36 -13.54 1.01
N ASN A 43 -5.31 -13.16 0.17
CA ASN A 43 -5.95 -14.09 -0.77
C ASN A 43 -5.35 -14.11 -2.16
N GLU A 44 -4.58 -13.08 -2.54
CA GLU A 44 -3.96 -12.99 -3.85
C GLU A 44 -2.45 -12.87 -3.71
N ASP A 45 -1.74 -13.24 -4.76
CA ASP A 45 -0.29 -13.15 -4.76
C ASP A 45 0.16 -11.84 -5.39
N PHE A 46 0.82 -11.02 -4.59
CA PHE A 46 1.41 -9.76 -5.04
C PHE A 46 2.93 -9.83 -4.90
N ASN A 47 3.62 -9.13 -5.78
CA ASN A 47 5.07 -9.02 -5.71
C ASN A 47 5.53 -7.92 -4.75
N LEU A 48 4.63 -6.96 -4.47
CA LEU A 48 4.91 -5.84 -3.59
C LEU A 48 3.59 -5.28 -3.05
N LEU A 49 3.60 -4.88 -1.79
CA LEU A 49 2.51 -4.13 -1.18
C LEU A 49 3.00 -2.73 -0.85
N ILE A 50 2.20 -1.72 -1.19
CA ILE A 50 2.43 -0.34 -0.77
C ILE A 50 1.28 0.03 0.15
N LEU A 51 1.59 0.26 1.42
CA LEU A 51 0.59 0.49 2.46
C LEU A 51 0.70 1.90 3.02
N ASP A 52 -0.43 2.58 3.13
CA ASP A 52 -0.52 3.83 3.87
C ASP A 52 -0.59 3.50 5.37
N LEU A 53 0.20 4.19 6.18
CA LEU A 53 0.21 4.00 7.62
C LEU A 53 -1.07 4.46 8.31
N MET A 54 -1.75 5.41 7.71
CA MET A 54 -2.88 6.11 8.33
C MET A 54 -4.21 5.75 7.70
N LEU A 55 -4.49 4.45 7.60
CA LEU A 55 -5.76 3.98 7.05
C LEU A 55 -6.86 3.99 8.09
N PRO A 56 -8.11 4.31 7.70
CA PRO A 56 -9.25 4.11 8.60
C PRO A 56 -9.49 2.60 8.81
N GLY A 57 -9.90 2.24 10.00
CA GLY A 57 -10.16 0.83 10.34
C GLY A 57 -8.88 0.09 10.69
N VAL A 58 -8.46 -0.83 9.83
CA VAL A 58 -7.23 -1.60 10.06
C VAL A 58 -6.04 -0.78 9.61
N ASP A 59 -5.09 -0.50 10.53
CA ASP A 59 -3.93 0.30 10.19
C ASP A 59 -2.87 -0.49 9.41
N GLY A 60 -1.92 0.24 8.79
CA GLY A 60 -0.90 -0.37 7.94
C GLY A 60 0.02 -1.33 8.69
N PHE A 61 0.30 -1.07 9.97
CA PHE A 61 1.14 -1.96 10.77
C PHE A 61 0.44 -3.30 11.01
N GLU A 62 -0.87 -3.27 11.27
CA GLU A 62 -1.64 -4.50 11.48
C GLU A 62 -1.68 -5.33 10.20
N ILE A 63 -1.87 -4.69 9.04
CA ILE A 63 -1.85 -5.38 7.75
C ILE A 63 -0.48 -6.04 7.54
N CYS A 64 0.59 -5.29 7.80
CA CYS A 64 1.95 -5.80 7.68
C CYS A 64 2.17 -7.04 8.56
N ARG A 65 1.74 -6.97 9.81
CA ARG A 65 1.87 -8.09 10.75
C ARG A 65 1.17 -9.33 10.25
N GLN A 66 -0.09 -9.20 9.82
CA GLN A 66 -0.87 -10.36 9.36
C GLN A 66 -0.31 -10.94 8.07
N VAL A 67 0.14 -10.10 7.15
CA VAL A 67 0.74 -10.59 5.90
C VAL A 67 2.05 -11.33 6.21
N ARG A 68 2.87 -10.80 7.13
CA ARG A 68 4.13 -11.45 7.51
C ARG A 68 3.92 -12.82 8.14
N ASP A 69 2.81 -13.02 8.84
CA ASP A 69 2.50 -14.34 9.44
C ASP A 69 2.23 -15.40 8.36
N SER A 70 1.79 -14.99 7.19
CA SER A 70 1.37 -15.92 6.12
C SER A 70 2.29 -15.92 4.90
N LYS A 71 2.94 -14.81 4.61
CA LYS A 71 3.67 -14.61 3.36
C LYS A 71 4.94 -13.80 3.58
N ASN A 72 5.84 -13.88 2.60
CA ASN A 72 7.07 -13.10 2.58
C ASN A 72 7.02 -11.93 1.59
N THR A 73 5.83 -11.50 1.23
CA THR A 73 5.64 -10.41 0.26
C THR A 73 6.35 -9.14 0.75
N PRO A 74 7.21 -8.52 -0.06
CA PRO A 74 7.82 -7.24 0.31
C PRO A 74 6.76 -6.16 0.54
N ILE A 75 6.96 -5.34 1.57
CA ILE A 75 6.00 -4.30 1.94
C ILE A 75 6.76 -2.98 2.10
N ILE A 76 6.25 -1.95 1.43
CA ILE A 76 6.72 -0.58 1.62
C ILE A 76 5.61 0.17 2.35
N MET A 77 5.94 0.77 3.49
CA MET A 77 4.98 1.56 4.25
C MET A 77 5.24 3.03 3.96
N VAL A 78 4.19 3.74 3.59
CA VAL A 78 4.28 5.16 3.26
C VAL A 78 3.30 5.94 4.10
N SER A 79 3.59 7.22 4.32
CA SER A 79 2.66 8.13 4.95
C SER A 79 2.41 9.29 4.02
N ALA A 80 1.14 9.50 3.68
CA ALA A 80 0.73 10.60 2.82
C ALA A 80 0.43 11.88 3.62
N LYS A 81 0.63 11.86 4.94
CA LYS A 81 0.38 13.03 5.75
C LYS A 81 1.45 14.08 5.54
N LYS A 82 1.01 15.29 5.38
CA LYS A 82 1.88 16.43 5.15
C LYS A 82 2.96 16.58 6.22
N ASP A 83 2.60 16.35 7.48
CA ASP A 83 3.52 16.48 8.61
C ASP A 83 4.69 15.49 8.50
N ASP A 84 4.40 14.27 8.07
CA ASP A 84 5.43 13.25 7.91
C ASP A 84 6.35 13.56 6.74
N ILE A 85 5.79 14.10 5.66
CA ILE A 85 6.57 14.54 4.51
C ILE A 85 7.51 15.67 4.93
N ASP A 86 7.02 16.62 5.71
CA ASP A 86 7.83 17.74 6.19
C ASP A 86 8.96 17.26 7.08
N LYS A 87 8.72 16.25 7.93
CA LYS A 87 9.77 15.66 8.75
C LYS A 87 10.84 14.98 7.92
N ILE A 88 10.45 14.25 6.90
CA ILE A 88 11.40 13.60 6.00
C ILE A 88 12.26 14.64 5.31
N ARG A 89 11.68 15.73 4.86
CA ARG A 89 12.41 16.83 4.22
C ARG A 89 13.34 17.56 5.18
N GLY A 90 13.00 17.59 6.45
CA GLY A 90 13.81 18.23 7.47
C GLY A 90 15.09 17.48 7.80
N LEU A 91 15.19 16.27 7.29
CA LEU A 91 16.41 15.49 7.42
C LEU A 91 17.44 15.91 6.39
#